data_84b7e27a94dea2aa50b707a7f40c1b77
#
_entry.id   84b7e27a94dea2aa50b707a7f40c1b77
#
_cell.length_a   1.000
_cell.length_b   1.000
_cell.length_c   1.000
_cell.angle_alpha   90.00
_cell.angle_beta   90.00
_cell.angle_gamma   90.00
#
_symmetry.space_group_name_H-M   'P 1'
#
loop_
_entity.id
_entity.type
_entity.pdbx_description
1 polymer ?
#
loop_
_entity_poly.entity_id
_entity_poly.type
_entity_poly.pdbx_seq_one_letter_code
_entity_poly.pdbx_strand_id
1 'polypeptide(L)'
;NHSVDNSFSNGVDAQDIGSGFADTIAAYMNLAQVSLDICVYNASSSIIASAINAAYNRGVVVRYIGDDDVANIMLSSLNASIPVVYRDPSPAGIMHNKFIIVDANSTNNSWILGGSTNWTTPSNLLNDYNNMIFIQDEAIAKAYTLEFEEMWGGVFGHNKSDNTPHKFMTDGKLVEVYFSPSDQTTSHILETIEAVDNTLEFGLLSFTRDDLGQAVIDKDIEFGVTARGIIEQENGTGSEFATLAAASVDVRSHTGVTNIFHHKYLITDANSTSSDPTVLTGSHNWSNNAENNSDENTIIIHDAITANIYLQEFEKRWCELEIGGCVTTEISELINIEISVFPNPSAGIININSDLKINQINLYSVDGKYLSTTESTTIDIAIKGIYFLKIITDKGTTVRKAIVE
;
A
#
# COMPACT_ATOMS: atom_id res chain seq x y z
N ASN A 1 -9.66 -5.84 -9.94
CA ASN A 1 -10.98 -6.40 -10.24
C ASN A 1 -12.15 -5.54 -9.74
N HIS A 2 -11.92 -4.28 -9.46
CA HIS A 2 -12.90 -3.31 -9.00
C HIS A 2 -12.76 -2.01 -9.79
N SER A 3 -13.87 -1.24 -9.87
CA SER A 3 -13.89 0.04 -10.57
C SER A 3 -12.87 1.02 -9.98
N VAL A 4 -12.40 1.95 -10.80
CA VAL A 4 -11.42 2.98 -10.48
C VAL A 4 -12.00 4.36 -10.73
N ASP A 5 -11.35 5.42 -10.23
CA ASP A 5 -11.77 6.80 -10.51
C ASP A 5 -10.72 7.51 -11.38
N ASN A 6 -10.92 7.49 -12.68
CA ASN A 6 -10.01 8.08 -13.65
C ASN A 6 -10.06 9.63 -13.68
N SER A 7 -10.93 10.26 -12.89
CA SER A 7 -10.89 11.73 -12.73
C SER A 7 -9.60 12.22 -12.04
N PHE A 8 -8.90 11.31 -11.34
CA PHE A 8 -7.61 11.56 -10.70
C PHE A 8 -6.41 11.19 -11.58
N SER A 9 -6.63 10.77 -12.84
CA SER A 9 -5.57 10.40 -13.77
C SER A 9 -4.65 11.57 -14.10
N ASN A 10 -3.34 11.34 -14.10
CA ASN A 10 -2.33 12.29 -14.57
C ASN A 10 -1.86 12.03 -16.02
N GLY A 11 -2.62 11.27 -16.79
CA GLY A 11 -2.36 10.97 -18.19
C GLY A 11 -2.39 9.49 -18.57
N VAL A 12 -2.41 8.58 -17.60
CA VAL A 12 -2.60 7.15 -17.79
C VAL A 12 -3.77 6.67 -16.94
N ASP A 13 -4.85 6.29 -17.60
CA ASP A 13 -6.04 5.81 -16.91
C ASP A 13 -5.84 4.39 -16.38
N ALA A 14 -6.16 4.17 -15.11
CA ALA A 14 -6.26 2.85 -14.54
C ALA A 14 -7.39 2.06 -15.22
N GLN A 15 -7.23 0.75 -15.35
CA GLN A 15 -8.19 -0.13 -16.01
C GLN A 15 -8.78 -1.12 -15.02
N ASP A 16 -10.09 -1.20 -14.98
CA ASP A 16 -10.78 -2.30 -14.29
C ASP A 16 -10.71 -3.57 -15.16
N ILE A 17 -10.06 -4.62 -14.64
CA ILE A 17 -9.96 -5.91 -15.31
C ILE A 17 -11.16 -6.84 -14.98
N GLY A 18 -12.11 -6.36 -14.18
CA GLY A 18 -13.29 -7.13 -13.78
C GLY A 18 -12.95 -8.49 -13.16
N SER A 19 -13.54 -9.57 -13.67
CA SER A 19 -13.25 -10.94 -13.23
C SER A 19 -11.98 -11.54 -13.82
N GLY A 20 -11.19 -10.78 -14.59
CA GLY A 20 -10.05 -11.27 -15.36
C GLY A 20 -8.77 -11.52 -14.56
N PHE A 21 -8.78 -11.40 -13.24
CA PHE A 21 -7.57 -11.48 -12.41
C PHE A 21 -6.87 -12.86 -12.53
N ALA A 22 -7.63 -13.95 -12.38
CA ALA A 22 -7.09 -15.31 -12.54
C ALA A 22 -6.60 -15.58 -13.97
N ASP A 23 -7.31 -15.10 -14.97
CA ASP A 23 -6.94 -15.25 -16.39
C ASP A 23 -5.67 -14.47 -16.71
N THR A 24 -5.48 -13.29 -16.11
CA THR A 24 -4.26 -12.50 -16.26
C THR A 24 -3.06 -13.24 -15.65
N ILE A 25 -3.17 -13.76 -14.43
CA ILE A 25 -2.12 -14.56 -13.80
C ILE A 25 -1.78 -15.78 -14.68
N ALA A 26 -2.80 -16.50 -15.14
CA ALA A 26 -2.63 -17.67 -16.01
C ALA A 26 -1.95 -17.32 -17.35
N ALA A 27 -2.26 -16.15 -17.93
CA ALA A 27 -1.62 -15.69 -19.15
C ALA A 27 -0.10 -15.52 -18.98
N TYR A 28 0.35 -14.91 -17.87
CA TYR A 28 1.78 -14.78 -17.59
C TYR A 28 2.44 -16.13 -17.29
N MET A 29 1.79 -17.05 -16.57
CA MET A 29 2.30 -18.42 -16.41
C MET A 29 2.48 -19.15 -17.74
N ASN A 30 1.61 -18.88 -18.70
CA ASN A 30 1.71 -19.45 -20.04
C ASN A 30 2.90 -18.91 -20.86
N LEU A 31 3.52 -17.80 -20.45
CA LEU A 31 4.77 -17.31 -21.03
C LEU A 31 5.99 -18.17 -20.65
N ALA A 32 5.90 -18.94 -19.56
CA ALA A 32 6.99 -19.77 -19.09
C ALA A 32 7.45 -20.78 -20.15
N GLN A 33 8.75 -20.78 -20.44
CA GLN A 33 9.42 -21.66 -21.40
C GLN A 33 10.43 -22.60 -20.73
N VAL A 34 11.02 -22.19 -19.60
CA VAL A 34 12.08 -22.91 -18.90
C VAL A 34 11.68 -23.25 -17.48
N SER A 35 11.27 -22.25 -16.68
CA SER A 35 10.96 -22.43 -15.26
C SER A 35 9.76 -21.60 -14.81
N LEU A 36 9.06 -22.13 -13.80
CA LEU A 36 7.95 -21.47 -13.13
C LEU A 36 8.05 -21.79 -11.63
N ASP A 37 8.52 -20.82 -10.85
CA ASP A 37 8.65 -20.93 -9.41
C ASP A 37 7.50 -20.18 -8.74
N ILE A 38 6.75 -20.85 -7.89
CA ILE A 38 5.49 -20.36 -7.30
C ILE A 38 5.63 -20.37 -5.80
N CYS A 39 5.35 -19.23 -5.16
CA CYS A 39 5.35 -19.10 -3.71
C CYS A 39 4.05 -18.40 -3.28
N VAL A 40 3.05 -19.18 -2.83
CA VAL A 40 1.72 -18.64 -2.53
C VAL A 40 1.11 -19.31 -1.30
N TYR A 41 0.67 -18.47 -0.35
CA TYR A 41 0.09 -18.86 0.92
C TYR A 41 -1.16 -19.73 0.78
N ASN A 42 -2.15 -19.27 0.01
CA ASN A 42 -3.43 -19.96 -0.11
C ASN A 42 -3.98 -19.93 -1.54
N ALA A 43 -4.42 -21.08 -2.05
CA ALA A 43 -4.88 -21.21 -3.43
C ALA A 43 -6.02 -22.23 -3.59
N SER A 44 -7.04 -21.86 -4.40
CA SER A 44 -8.16 -22.72 -4.75
C SER A 44 -8.60 -22.58 -6.23
N SER A 45 -7.94 -21.74 -7.03
CA SER A 45 -8.33 -21.43 -8.41
C SER A 45 -8.06 -22.58 -9.36
N SER A 46 -9.11 -23.07 -10.03
CA SER A 46 -8.99 -24.07 -11.10
C SER A 46 -8.38 -23.52 -12.39
N ILE A 47 -8.56 -22.21 -12.67
CA ILE A 47 -7.95 -21.53 -13.83
C ILE A 47 -6.43 -21.54 -13.67
N ILE A 48 -5.92 -21.13 -12.51
CA ILE A 48 -4.49 -21.10 -12.21
C ILE A 48 -3.92 -22.52 -12.17
N ALA A 49 -4.61 -23.49 -11.56
CA ALA A 49 -4.20 -24.89 -11.57
C ALA A 49 -4.03 -25.42 -13.00
N SER A 50 -4.95 -25.07 -13.90
CA SER A 50 -4.88 -25.48 -15.31
C SER A 50 -3.67 -24.88 -16.01
N ALA A 51 -3.32 -23.61 -15.76
CA ALA A 51 -2.15 -22.95 -16.32
C ALA A 51 -0.83 -23.57 -15.81
N ILE A 52 -0.75 -23.88 -14.52
CA ILE A 52 0.39 -24.58 -13.92
C ILE A 52 0.60 -25.95 -14.57
N ASN A 53 -0.46 -26.77 -14.68
CA ASN A 53 -0.40 -28.06 -15.34
C ASN A 53 -0.02 -27.95 -16.82
N ALA A 54 -0.53 -26.93 -17.51
CA ALA A 54 -0.17 -26.68 -18.89
C ALA A 54 1.32 -26.34 -19.06
N ALA A 55 1.88 -25.53 -18.17
CA ALA A 55 3.33 -25.24 -18.13
C ALA A 55 4.14 -26.52 -17.90
N TYR A 56 3.79 -27.32 -16.90
CA TYR A 56 4.43 -28.61 -16.63
C TYR A 56 4.37 -29.56 -17.85
N ASN A 57 3.22 -29.68 -18.51
CA ASN A 57 3.03 -30.54 -19.66
C ASN A 57 3.81 -30.07 -20.91
N ARG A 58 4.18 -28.78 -20.97
CA ARG A 58 5.12 -28.25 -21.98
C ARG A 58 6.57 -28.57 -21.70
N GLY A 59 6.88 -29.13 -20.53
CA GLY A 59 8.24 -29.44 -20.09
C GLY A 59 8.91 -28.32 -19.30
N VAL A 60 8.15 -27.30 -18.87
CA VAL A 60 8.63 -26.26 -17.95
C VAL A 60 8.92 -26.89 -16.58
N VAL A 61 10.05 -26.54 -15.98
CA VAL A 61 10.37 -26.93 -14.59
C VAL A 61 9.48 -26.13 -13.67
N VAL A 62 8.51 -26.78 -13.03
CA VAL A 62 7.56 -26.14 -12.10
C VAL A 62 7.88 -26.55 -10.69
N ARG A 63 7.97 -25.55 -9.78
CA ARG A 63 8.16 -25.75 -8.34
C ARG A 63 7.14 -24.93 -7.56
N TYR A 64 6.66 -25.43 -6.42
CA TYR A 64 5.67 -24.75 -5.61
C TYR A 64 6.07 -24.74 -4.13
N ILE A 65 6.01 -23.55 -3.50
CA ILE A 65 6.13 -23.38 -2.05
C ILE A 65 4.77 -22.94 -1.52
N GLY A 66 4.27 -23.64 -0.52
CA GLY A 66 3.01 -23.36 0.17
C GLY A 66 3.19 -23.26 1.68
N ASP A 67 2.08 -23.13 2.37
CA ASP A 67 2.00 -23.15 3.83
C ASP A 67 1.14 -24.32 4.28
N ASP A 68 1.50 -25.00 5.34
CA ASP A 68 0.77 -26.17 5.86
C ASP A 68 -0.34 -25.79 6.85
N ASP A 69 -0.40 -24.53 7.28
CA ASP A 69 -1.46 -24.02 8.18
C ASP A 69 -2.80 -23.81 7.44
N VAL A 70 -2.81 -23.82 6.09
CA VAL A 70 -4.01 -23.61 5.29
C VAL A 70 -4.26 -24.72 4.29
N ALA A 71 -5.53 -25.02 4.04
CA ALA A 71 -5.93 -26.00 3.04
C ALA A 71 -5.76 -25.44 1.62
N ASN A 72 -4.58 -25.65 1.02
CA ASN A 72 -4.30 -25.32 -0.38
C ASN A 72 -4.98 -26.31 -1.33
N ILE A 73 -6.31 -26.24 -1.44
CA ILE A 73 -7.11 -27.23 -2.22
C ILE A 73 -6.76 -27.26 -3.70
N MET A 74 -6.23 -26.18 -4.28
CA MET A 74 -5.74 -26.15 -5.65
C MET A 74 -4.65 -27.19 -5.90
N LEU A 75 -3.79 -27.49 -4.92
CA LEU A 75 -2.66 -28.40 -5.07
C LEU A 75 -3.12 -29.84 -5.40
N SER A 76 -4.29 -30.24 -4.92
CA SER A 76 -4.87 -31.56 -5.25
C SER A 76 -5.22 -31.72 -6.74
N SER A 77 -5.31 -30.61 -7.47
CA SER A 77 -5.59 -30.56 -8.92
C SER A 77 -4.33 -30.45 -9.78
N LEU A 78 -3.16 -30.31 -9.16
CA LEU A 78 -1.88 -30.26 -9.86
C LEU A 78 -1.40 -31.68 -10.23
N ASN A 79 -0.55 -31.76 -11.27
CA ASN A 79 0.13 -32.99 -11.58
C ASN A 79 0.99 -33.44 -10.38
N ALA A 80 0.79 -34.67 -9.94
CA ALA A 80 1.45 -35.22 -8.74
C ALA A 80 3.00 -35.26 -8.83
N SER A 81 3.57 -35.07 -10.01
CA SER A 81 5.02 -34.97 -10.21
C SER A 81 5.56 -33.56 -10.02
N ILE A 82 4.72 -32.55 -9.87
CA ILE A 82 5.15 -31.20 -9.50
C ILE A 82 5.57 -31.21 -8.03
N PRO A 83 6.85 -30.91 -7.73
CA PRO A 83 7.31 -30.91 -6.35
C PRO A 83 6.74 -29.71 -5.58
N VAL A 84 6.35 -29.97 -4.33
CA VAL A 84 5.81 -28.96 -3.39
C VAL A 84 6.61 -29.00 -2.11
N VAL A 85 7.04 -27.84 -1.63
CA VAL A 85 7.64 -27.65 -0.31
C VAL A 85 6.65 -26.84 0.54
N TYR A 86 6.52 -27.18 1.79
CA TYR A 86 5.69 -26.44 2.74
C TYR A 86 6.55 -25.88 3.85
N ARG A 87 6.20 -24.69 4.31
CA ARG A 87 6.60 -24.25 5.63
C ARG A 87 5.86 -25.12 6.64
N ASP A 88 6.60 -25.73 7.56
CA ASP A 88 6.01 -26.50 8.65
C ASP A 88 5.14 -25.59 9.54
N PRO A 89 4.01 -26.09 10.08
CA PRO A 89 3.22 -25.36 11.04
C PRO A 89 4.09 -24.94 12.21
N SER A 90 4.31 -23.66 12.33
CA SER A 90 5.06 -23.07 13.43
C SER A 90 4.13 -22.20 14.27
N PRO A 91 4.24 -22.21 15.60
CA PRO A 91 3.49 -21.29 16.44
C PRO A 91 3.84 -19.83 16.19
N ALA A 92 4.89 -19.54 15.43
CA ALA A 92 5.34 -18.20 15.10
C ALA A 92 5.47 -18.03 13.58
N GLY A 93 4.47 -17.39 12.96
CA GLY A 93 4.52 -16.96 11.55
C GLY A 93 4.12 -18.02 10.52
N ILE A 94 3.86 -17.56 9.31
CA ILE A 94 3.37 -18.33 8.16
C ILE A 94 4.17 -17.97 6.90
N MET A 95 4.19 -18.86 5.91
CA MET A 95 4.70 -18.52 4.57
C MET A 95 3.61 -17.74 3.84
N HIS A 96 3.61 -16.42 4.02
CA HIS A 96 2.54 -15.53 3.56
C HIS A 96 2.83 -14.84 2.22
N ASN A 97 3.90 -15.21 1.55
CA ASN A 97 4.23 -14.74 0.20
C ASN A 97 3.13 -15.04 -0.83
N LYS A 98 3.04 -14.21 -1.86
CA LYS A 98 2.15 -14.38 -3.01
C LYS A 98 2.87 -13.90 -4.26
N PHE A 99 3.90 -14.64 -4.69
CA PHE A 99 4.67 -14.29 -5.87
C PHE A 99 4.91 -15.46 -6.82
N ILE A 100 5.25 -15.13 -8.05
CA ILE A 100 5.65 -16.07 -9.10
C ILE A 100 6.90 -15.52 -9.75
N ILE A 101 7.79 -16.44 -10.12
CA ILE A 101 8.96 -16.15 -10.96
C ILE A 101 8.83 -16.97 -12.24
N VAL A 102 8.83 -16.28 -13.37
CA VAL A 102 8.80 -16.89 -14.71
C VAL A 102 10.19 -16.75 -15.34
N ASP A 103 10.80 -17.85 -15.72
CA ASP A 103 12.05 -17.89 -16.51
C ASP A 103 13.16 -16.96 -15.98
N ALA A 104 13.50 -17.06 -14.69
CA ALA A 104 14.42 -16.17 -13.98
C ALA A 104 15.77 -15.88 -14.66
N ASN A 105 16.22 -16.76 -15.55
CA ASN A 105 17.50 -16.64 -16.26
C ASN A 105 17.33 -16.23 -17.73
N SER A 106 16.20 -15.69 -18.12
CA SER A 106 15.91 -15.26 -19.50
C SER A 106 15.89 -13.74 -19.60
N THR A 107 16.87 -13.15 -20.25
CA THR A 107 16.97 -11.67 -20.41
C THR A 107 15.72 -11.02 -21.00
N ASN A 108 14.95 -11.74 -21.80
CA ASN A 108 13.79 -11.17 -22.49
C ASN A 108 12.44 -11.72 -22.02
N ASN A 109 12.42 -12.66 -21.07
CA ASN A 109 11.17 -13.30 -20.60
C ASN A 109 11.17 -13.57 -19.10
N SER A 110 12.06 -12.93 -18.35
CA SER A 110 12.02 -13.02 -16.88
C SER A 110 10.95 -12.10 -16.33
N TRP A 111 9.98 -12.68 -15.62
CA TRP A 111 8.92 -11.93 -14.96
C TRP A 111 8.86 -12.29 -13.48
N ILE A 112 8.55 -11.29 -12.67
CA ILE A 112 7.99 -11.50 -11.33
C ILE A 112 6.56 -10.98 -11.29
N LEU A 113 5.71 -11.70 -10.58
CA LEU A 113 4.36 -11.29 -10.25
C LEU A 113 4.24 -11.36 -8.74
N GLY A 114 3.84 -10.27 -8.09
CA GLY A 114 3.69 -10.22 -6.63
C GLY A 114 2.60 -9.25 -6.21
N GLY A 115 2.16 -9.32 -4.97
CA GLY A 115 1.15 -8.42 -4.42
C GLY A 115 0.39 -9.00 -3.24
N SER A 116 -0.82 -8.49 -3.00
CA SER A 116 -1.62 -8.86 -1.84
C SER A 116 -2.48 -10.12 -2.04
N THR A 117 -2.73 -10.54 -3.29
CA THR A 117 -3.77 -11.52 -3.59
C THR A 117 -3.38 -12.95 -3.32
N ASN A 118 -4.15 -13.65 -2.47
CA ASN A 118 -4.20 -15.12 -2.49
C ASN A 118 -4.92 -15.59 -3.76
N TRP A 119 -4.71 -16.85 -4.15
CA TRP A 119 -5.35 -17.40 -5.36
C TRP A 119 -6.64 -18.17 -5.04
N THR A 120 -7.43 -17.60 -4.15
CA THR A 120 -8.69 -18.21 -3.72
C THR A 120 -9.88 -17.69 -4.54
N THR A 121 -10.73 -18.61 -4.98
CA THR A 121 -11.96 -18.32 -5.71
C THR A 121 -13.17 -18.73 -4.87
N PRO A 122 -14.21 -17.88 -4.71
CA PRO A 122 -14.36 -16.55 -5.32
C PRO A 122 -13.69 -15.39 -4.54
N SER A 123 -13.21 -15.60 -3.31
CA SER A 123 -12.80 -14.53 -2.41
C SER A 123 -11.74 -13.60 -3.03
N ASN A 124 -10.45 -13.90 -2.91
CA ASN A 124 -9.41 -12.91 -3.27
C ASN A 124 -9.32 -12.60 -4.78
N LEU A 125 -9.68 -13.56 -5.65
CA LEU A 125 -9.58 -13.36 -7.10
C LEU A 125 -10.79 -12.66 -7.75
N LEU A 126 -11.95 -12.65 -7.07
CA LEU A 126 -13.18 -12.08 -7.64
C LEU A 126 -13.80 -10.99 -6.75
N ASN A 127 -13.87 -11.23 -5.44
CA ASN A 127 -14.68 -10.42 -4.55
C ASN A 127 -13.86 -9.40 -3.77
N ASP A 128 -12.74 -9.83 -3.16
CA ASP A 128 -11.97 -8.99 -2.25
C ASP A 128 -11.10 -7.99 -3.02
N TYR A 129 -10.83 -6.86 -2.40
CA TYR A 129 -9.98 -5.81 -2.96
C TYR A 129 -8.52 -6.19 -2.81
N ASN A 130 -7.87 -6.47 -3.93
CA ASN A 130 -6.48 -6.92 -4.01
C ASN A 130 -5.74 -6.25 -5.16
N ASN A 131 -4.41 -6.30 -5.10
CA ASN A 131 -3.53 -5.85 -6.16
C ASN A 131 -2.45 -6.87 -6.49
N MET A 132 -1.88 -6.76 -7.69
CA MET A 132 -0.65 -7.43 -8.11
C MET A 132 0.18 -6.48 -8.98
N ILE A 133 1.50 -6.65 -8.88
CA ILE A 133 2.50 -6.02 -9.73
C ILE A 133 3.09 -7.10 -10.65
N PHE A 134 3.31 -6.74 -11.91
CA PHE A 134 3.95 -7.56 -12.93
C PHE A 134 5.16 -6.80 -13.44
N ILE A 135 6.36 -7.33 -13.21
CA ILE A 135 7.61 -6.68 -13.61
C ILE A 135 8.43 -7.63 -14.49
N GLN A 136 8.85 -7.13 -15.65
CA GLN A 136 9.77 -7.81 -16.55
C GLN A 136 11.20 -7.30 -16.29
N ASP A 137 11.94 -8.03 -15.50
CA ASP A 137 13.34 -7.71 -15.19
C ASP A 137 14.09 -8.95 -14.71
N GLU A 138 15.21 -9.26 -15.35
CA GLU A 138 16.02 -10.44 -15.02
C GLU A 138 16.70 -10.31 -13.65
N ALA A 139 17.15 -9.12 -13.26
CA ALA A 139 17.85 -8.92 -12.00
C ALA A 139 16.90 -9.04 -10.81
N ILE A 140 15.69 -8.47 -10.94
CA ILE A 140 14.64 -8.60 -9.93
C ILE A 140 14.19 -10.07 -9.83
N ALA A 141 13.98 -10.76 -10.97
CA ALA A 141 13.62 -12.17 -10.97
C ALA A 141 14.68 -13.03 -10.27
N LYS A 142 15.96 -12.73 -10.44
CA LYS A 142 17.05 -13.39 -9.74
C LYS A 142 17.07 -13.11 -8.24
N ALA A 143 16.75 -11.90 -7.81
CA ALA A 143 16.62 -11.59 -6.39
C ALA A 143 15.46 -12.39 -5.74
N TYR A 144 14.30 -12.43 -6.38
CA TYR A 144 13.20 -13.30 -5.93
C TYR A 144 13.58 -14.80 -5.95
N THR A 145 14.46 -15.21 -6.87
CA THR A 145 14.96 -16.59 -6.90
C THR A 145 15.85 -16.91 -5.71
N LEU A 146 16.67 -15.97 -5.22
CA LEU A 146 17.45 -16.18 -3.99
C LEU A 146 16.56 -16.43 -2.79
N GLU A 147 15.53 -15.63 -2.61
CA GLU A 147 14.52 -15.82 -1.56
C GLU A 147 13.79 -17.15 -1.72
N PHE A 148 13.36 -17.47 -2.95
CA PHE A 148 12.71 -18.74 -3.24
C PHE A 148 13.60 -19.94 -2.92
N GLU A 149 14.87 -19.94 -3.31
CA GLU A 149 15.81 -21.03 -3.08
C GLU A 149 16.10 -21.26 -1.59
N GLU A 150 16.13 -20.20 -0.79
CA GLU A 150 16.30 -20.33 0.67
C GLU A 150 15.11 -21.09 1.28
N MET A 151 13.88 -20.68 0.95
CA MET A 151 12.67 -21.37 1.39
C MET A 151 12.53 -22.78 0.77
N TRP A 152 12.97 -22.97 -0.49
CA TRP A 152 12.99 -24.27 -1.15
C TRP A 152 13.93 -25.23 -0.44
N GLY A 153 15.02 -24.73 0.12
CA GLY A 153 15.95 -25.45 0.99
C GLY A 153 15.41 -25.76 2.39
N GLY A 154 14.19 -25.32 2.72
CA GLY A 154 13.54 -25.55 4.02
C GLY A 154 13.85 -24.47 5.07
N VAL A 155 14.43 -23.33 4.68
CA VAL A 155 14.73 -22.21 5.60
C VAL A 155 13.62 -21.16 5.50
N PHE A 156 12.88 -20.99 6.59
CA PHE A 156 11.72 -20.08 6.67
C PHE A 156 11.81 -19.15 7.89
N GLY A 157 11.09 -18.05 7.82
CA GLY A 157 10.93 -17.11 8.93
C GLY A 157 12.26 -16.51 9.38
N HIS A 158 12.43 -16.33 10.67
CA HIS A 158 13.61 -15.69 11.27
C HIS A 158 14.94 -16.46 11.09
N ASN A 159 14.91 -17.64 10.49
CA ASN A 159 16.13 -18.36 10.13
C ASN A 159 16.70 -17.95 8.76
N LYS A 160 15.94 -17.18 7.97
CA LYS A 160 16.43 -16.63 6.72
C LYS A 160 17.50 -15.56 6.93
N SER A 161 18.25 -15.30 5.89
CA SER A 161 19.32 -14.30 5.88
C SER A 161 19.01 -13.20 4.89
N ASP A 162 19.39 -11.98 5.19
CA ASP A 162 19.45 -10.90 4.22
C ASP A 162 20.58 -11.22 3.20
N ASN A 163 20.21 -11.85 2.09
CA ASN A 163 21.11 -12.34 1.06
C ASN A 163 20.72 -11.87 -0.35
N THR A 164 19.71 -11.01 -0.46
CA THR A 164 19.19 -10.51 -1.73
C THR A 164 19.65 -9.09 -2.01
N PRO A 165 19.96 -8.73 -3.27
CA PRO A 165 20.09 -7.33 -3.66
C PRO A 165 18.73 -6.64 -3.54
N HIS A 166 18.70 -5.38 -3.06
CA HIS A 166 17.44 -4.68 -2.79
C HIS A 166 17.08 -3.62 -3.81
N LYS A 167 18.04 -2.98 -4.49
CA LYS A 167 17.81 -1.80 -5.35
C LYS A 167 18.14 -2.10 -6.80
N PHE A 168 17.19 -1.86 -7.68
CA PHE A 168 17.28 -2.16 -9.11
C PHE A 168 16.87 -0.94 -9.93
N MET A 169 17.51 -0.78 -11.10
CA MET A 169 17.09 0.21 -12.10
C MET A 169 16.45 -0.52 -13.27
N THR A 170 15.13 -0.43 -13.38
CA THR A 170 14.32 -1.08 -14.40
C THR A 170 13.62 -0.03 -15.25
N ASP A 171 13.96 0.04 -16.55
CA ASP A 171 13.43 1.05 -17.48
C ASP A 171 13.55 2.50 -16.93
N GLY A 172 14.69 2.81 -16.30
CA GLY A 172 14.97 4.11 -15.73
C GLY A 172 14.25 4.42 -14.41
N LYS A 173 13.55 3.47 -13.81
CA LYS A 173 12.83 3.58 -12.56
C LYS A 173 13.57 2.81 -11.47
N LEU A 174 13.66 3.39 -10.28
CA LEU A 174 14.17 2.66 -9.13
C LEU A 174 13.07 1.72 -8.63
N VAL A 175 13.43 0.45 -8.43
CA VAL A 175 12.58 -0.57 -7.81
C VAL A 175 13.36 -1.17 -6.63
N GLU A 176 12.72 -1.22 -5.47
CA GLU A 176 13.30 -1.84 -4.28
C GLU A 176 12.51 -3.09 -3.90
N VAL A 177 13.18 -4.10 -3.36
CA VAL A 177 12.57 -5.38 -2.97
C VAL A 177 13.10 -5.79 -1.61
N TYR A 178 12.20 -6.18 -0.71
CA TYR A 178 12.53 -6.62 0.65
C TYR A 178 11.70 -7.83 1.04
N PHE A 179 12.32 -8.76 1.78
CA PHE A 179 11.69 -9.97 2.26
C PHE A 179 11.77 -10.05 3.79
N SER A 180 10.63 -10.06 4.46
CA SER A 180 10.65 -10.28 5.91
C SER A 180 10.70 -11.79 6.23
N PRO A 181 11.25 -12.11 7.40
CA PRO A 181 11.76 -11.23 8.45
C PRO A 181 13.24 -10.83 8.30
N SER A 182 13.95 -11.26 7.24
CA SER A 182 15.40 -11.05 7.10
C SER A 182 15.80 -9.60 6.84
N ASP A 183 15.02 -8.87 6.05
CA ASP A 183 15.45 -7.61 5.41
C ASP A 183 14.96 -6.34 6.13
N GLN A 184 14.47 -6.47 7.38
CA GLN A 184 14.00 -5.34 8.19
C GLN A 184 12.97 -4.45 7.45
N THR A 185 11.99 -5.08 6.83
CA THR A 185 10.99 -4.44 5.93
C THR A 185 10.33 -3.21 6.54
N THR A 186 10.01 -3.23 7.86
CA THR A 186 9.42 -2.08 8.56
C THR A 186 10.30 -0.83 8.48
N SER A 187 11.63 -0.98 8.55
CA SER A 187 12.54 0.17 8.42
C SER A 187 12.43 0.84 7.06
N HIS A 188 12.24 0.08 5.99
CA HIS A 188 12.07 0.61 4.63
C HIS A 188 10.68 1.20 4.40
N ILE A 189 9.65 0.68 5.09
CA ILE A 189 8.33 1.34 5.13
C ILE A 189 8.46 2.70 5.83
N LEU A 190 9.17 2.78 6.96
CA LEU A 190 9.45 4.03 7.67
C LEU A 190 10.18 5.03 6.78
N GLU A 191 11.27 4.61 6.12
CA GLU A 191 12.01 5.45 5.17
C GLU A 191 11.10 6.02 4.07
N THR A 192 10.18 5.20 3.54
CA THR A 192 9.22 5.64 2.52
C THR A 192 8.21 6.66 3.08
N ILE A 193 7.72 6.46 4.31
CA ILE A 193 6.85 7.42 4.99
C ILE A 193 7.59 8.73 5.26
N GLU A 194 8.82 8.67 5.78
CA GLU A 194 9.64 9.83 6.12
C GLU A 194 10.03 10.67 4.89
N ALA A 195 10.09 10.05 3.70
CA ALA A 195 10.42 10.72 2.45
C ALA A 195 9.25 11.53 1.83
N VAL A 196 8.04 11.43 2.38
CA VAL A 196 6.85 12.14 1.85
C VAL A 196 6.99 13.65 1.94
N ASP A 197 6.71 14.34 0.85
CA ASP A 197 6.77 15.81 0.77
C ASP A 197 5.37 16.46 0.71
N ASN A 198 4.35 15.76 0.18
CA ASN A 198 3.02 16.35 -0.07
C ASN A 198 1.87 15.47 0.37
N THR A 199 1.77 14.21 -0.13
CA THR A 199 0.63 13.34 0.16
C THR A 199 1.07 11.93 0.52
N LEU A 200 0.33 11.34 1.46
CA LEU A 200 0.50 9.97 1.88
C LEU A 200 -0.87 9.29 1.92
N GLU A 201 -1.08 8.30 1.08
CA GLU A 201 -2.27 7.49 1.07
C GLU A 201 -1.90 6.02 1.36
N PHE A 202 -2.66 5.37 2.24
CA PHE A 202 -2.45 3.94 2.52
C PHE A 202 -3.75 3.14 2.52
N GLY A 203 -3.64 1.90 2.05
CA GLY A 203 -4.73 0.94 2.04
C GLY A 203 -4.30 -0.39 2.65
N LEU A 204 -4.82 -0.74 3.84
CA LEU A 204 -4.29 -1.83 4.66
C LEU A 204 -5.39 -2.76 5.19
N LEU A 205 -5.18 -4.07 5.04
CA LEU A 205 -5.98 -5.07 5.74
C LEU A 205 -5.77 -4.97 7.25
N SER A 206 -4.53 -4.96 7.70
CA SER A 206 -4.16 -4.92 9.12
C SER A 206 -3.01 -3.94 9.35
N PHE A 207 -3.21 -3.04 10.30
CA PHE A 207 -2.23 -2.04 10.73
C PHE A 207 -2.15 -2.04 12.25
N THR A 208 -1.08 -2.65 12.80
CA THR A 208 -0.89 -2.85 14.24
C THR A 208 0.54 -2.52 14.70
N ARG A 209 1.28 -1.73 13.93
CA ARG A 209 2.65 -1.29 14.21
C ARG A 209 2.61 0.14 14.72
N ASP A 210 2.86 0.32 16.02
CA ASP A 210 2.87 1.63 16.70
C ASP A 210 3.91 2.59 16.08
N ASP A 211 5.07 2.09 15.68
CA ASP A 211 6.13 2.89 15.05
C ASP A 211 5.72 3.46 13.69
N LEU A 212 5.05 2.65 12.86
CA LEU A 212 4.49 3.12 11.57
C LEU A 212 3.31 4.07 11.80
N GLY A 213 2.45 3.79 12.80
CA GLY A 213 1.35 4.68 13.19
C GLY A 213 1.86 6.05 13.60
N GLN A 214 2.90 6.09 14.43
CA GLN A 214 3.52 7.35 14.84
C GLN A 214 4.15 8.10 13.66
N ALA A 215 4.83 7.40 12.75
CA ALA A 215 5.43 8.02 11.56
C ALA A 215 4.37 8.67 10.65
N VAL A 216 3.22 8.02 10.46
CA VAL A 216 2.08 8.61 9.72
C VAL A 216 1.56 9.88 10.42
N ILE A 217 1.42 9.85 11.75
CA ILE A 217 0.99 11.02 12.54
C ILE A 217 2.01 12.15 12.40
N ASP A 218 3.30 11.86 12.55
CA ASP A 218 4.37 12.85 12.46
C ASP A 218 4.38 13.51 11.08
N LYS A 219 4.11 12.74 10.02
CA LYS A 219 4.01 13.28 8.66
C LYS A 219 2.75 14.11 8.45
N ASP A 220 1.60 13.70 8.95
CA ASP A 220 0.35 14.47 8.78
C ASP A 220 0.38 15.85 9.48
N ILE A 221 1.16 15.98 10.55
CA ILE A 221 1.34 17.28 11.21
C ILE A 221 2.37 18.18 10.50
N GLU A 222 3.19 17.67 9.57
CA GLU A 222 4.11 18.50 8.81
C GLU A 222 3.36 19.49 7.90
N PHE A 223 3.93 20.68 7.76
CA PHE A 223 3.34 21.71 6.92
C PHE A 223 3.33 21.31 5.44
N GLY A 224 2.17 21.31 4.83
CA GLY A 224 2.01 20.99 3.40
C GLY A 224 1.81 19.49 3.12
N VAL A 225 1.94 18.62 4.12
CA VAL A 225 1.67 17.19 3.99
C VAL A 225 0.24 16.87 4.43
N THR A 226 -0.38 15.90 3.76
CA THR A 226 -1.67 15.31 4.16
C THR A 226 -1.58 13.80 4.10
N ALA A 227 -2.05 13.13 5.17
CA ALA A 227 -2.14 11.68 5.22
C ALA A 227 -3.59 11.21 5.24
N ARG A 228 -3.90 10.19 4.43
CA ARG A 228 -5.22 9.55 4.38
C ARG A 228 -5.10 8.03 4.35
N GLY A 229 -5.97 7.31 5.03
CA GLY A 229 -5.87 5.87 5.07
C GLY A 229 -7.18 5.11 5.12
N ILE A 230 -7.19 3.92 4.52
CA ILE A 230 -8.28 2.95 4.60
C ILE A 230 -7.77 1.71 5.33
N ILE A 231 -8.47 1.32 6.40
CA ILE A 231 -8.12 0.15 7.21
C ILE A 231 -9.32 -0.79 7.29
N GLU A 232 -9.11 -2.08 6.96
CA GLU A 232 -10.13 -3.11 7.07
C GLU A 232 -10.37 -3.51 8.54
N GLN A 233 -9.31 -3.83 9.28
CA GLN A 233 -9.39 -4.35 10.65
C GLN A 233 -9.31 -3.25 11.71
N GLU A 234 -10.26 -2.32 11.71
CA GLU A 234 -10.27 -1.19 12.66
C GLU A 234 -10.31 -1.61 14.13
N ASN A 235 -11.02 -2.71 14.45
CA ASN A 235 -11.20 -3.23 15.80
C ASN A 235 -10.26 -4.40 16.15
N GLY A 236 -9.25 -4.67 15.30
CA GLY A 236 -8.23 -5.69 15.56
C GLY A 236 -7.41 -5.36 16.80
N THR A 237 -6.95 -6.38 17.52
CA THR A 237 -6.08 -6.16 18.69
C THR A 237 -4.81 -5.42 18.26
N GLY A 238 -4.57 -4.25 18.87
CA GLY A 238 -3.43 -3.37 18.56
C GLY A 238 -3.61 -2.56 17.27
N SER A 239 -4.84 -2.45 16.73
CA SER A 239 -5.10 -1.62 15.52
C SER A 239 -4.78 -0.16 15.77
N GLU A 240 -4.05 0.45 14.84
CA GLU A 240 -3.70 1.86 14.85
C GLU A 240 -4.87 2.79 14.43
N PHE A 241 -6.00 2.26 13.99
CA PHE A 241 -7.13 3.07 13.53
C PHE A 241 -7.56 4.13 14.54
N ALA A 242 -7.75 3.74 15.79
CA ALA A 242 -8.18 4.67 16.85
C ALA A 242 -7.08 5.69 17.22
N THR A 243 -5.81 5.28 17.19
CA THR A 243 -4.65 6.15 17.44
C THR A 243 -4.54 7.23 16.37
N LEU A 244 -4.61 6.83 15.09
CA LEU A 244 -4.56 7.74 13.94
C LEU A 244 -5.75 8.71 13.95
N ALA A 245 -6.97 8.22 14.16
CA ALA A 245 -8.17 9.05 14.24
C ALA A 245 -8.11 10.04 15.40
N ALA A 246 -7.60 9.64 16.56
CA ALA A 246 -7.43 10.53 17.72
C ALA A 246 -6.36 11.63 17.45
N ALA A 247 -5.39 11.35 16.62
CA ALA A 247 -4.40 12.33 16.16
C ALA A 247 -4.91 13.20 15.00
N SER A 248 -6.15 13.00 14.54
CA SER A 248 -6.80 13.72 13.43
C SER A 248 -6.24 13.39 12.04
N VAL A 249 -5.55 12.28 11.89
CA VAL A 249 -5.26 11.71 10.56
C VAL A 249 -6.59 11.28 9.94
N ASP A 250 -6.80 11.60 8.66
CA ASP A 250 -8.06 11.25 7.97
C ASP A 250 -8.06 9.75 7.62
N VAL A 251 -8.64 8.93 8.48
CA VAL A 251 -8.73 7.47 8.31
C VAL A 251 -10.18 7.01 8.22
N ARG A 252 -10.42 6.08 7.29
CA ARG A 252 -11.73 5.46 7.09
C ARG A 252 -11.67 3.97 7.33
N SER A 253 -12.73 3.45 7.96
CA SER A 253 -12.88 2.01 8.16
C SER A 253 -13.59 1.38 6.98
N HIS A 254 -13.06 0.25 6.51
CA HIS A 254 -13.76 -0.62 5.56
C HIS A 254 -14.54 -1.75 6.27
N THR A 255 -14.41 -1.85 7.60
CA THR A 255 -15.08 -2.88 8.41
C THR A 255 -16.60 -2.85 8.19
N GLY A 256 -17.16 -4.00 7.85
CA GLY A 256 -18.62 -4.14 7.60
C GLY A 256 -19.08 -3.80 6.19
N VAL A 257 -18.19 -3.37 5.31
CA VAL A 257 -18.44 -3.28 3.87
C VAL A 257 -18.38 -4.68 3.26
N THR A 258 -19.16 -4.95 2.23
CA THR A 258 -19.13 -6.23 1.53
C THR A 258 -17.79 -6.44 0.86
N ASN A 259 -17.23 -7.66 0.99
CA ASN A 259 -15.91 -8.05 0.54
C ASN A 259 -14.78 -7.41 1.37
N ILE A 260 -13.65 -8.10 1.47
CA ILE A 260 -12.52 -7.68 2.31
C ILE A 260 -11.61 -6.72 1.55
N PHE A 261 -11.26 -5.62 2.19
CA PHE A 261 -10.21 -4.72 1.71
C PHE A 261 -8.85 -5.32 2.05
N HIS A 262 -8.36 -6.19 1.16
CA HIS A 262 -7.20 -7.04 1.41
C HIS A 262 -5.88 -6.43 0.92
N HIS A 263 -5.86 -5.15 0.61
CA HIS A 263 -4.66 -4.42 0.20
C HIS A 263 -3.60 -4.29 1.31
N LYS A 264 -2.37 -4.05 0.91
CA LYS A 264 -1.22 -3.67 1.74
C LYS A 264 -0.37 -2.73 0.88
N TYR A 265 -0.85 -1.51 0.66
CA TYR A 265 -0.10 -0.52 -0.12
C TYR A 265 0.01 0.82 0.60
N LEU A 266 1.06 1.53 0.23
CA LEU A 266 1.31 2.93 0.51
C LEU A 266 1.54 3.63 -0.82
N ILE A 267 1.00 4.83 -0.96
CA ILE A 267 1.20 5.72 -2.10
C ILE A 267 1.76 7.03 -1.54
N THR A 268 2.81 7.55 -2.14
CA THR A 268 3.38 8.84 -1.74
C THR A 268 3.46 9.77 -2.94
N ASP A 269 3.06 11.02 -2.76
CA ASP A 269 3.29 12.13 -3.69
C ASP A 269 2.83 11.89 -5.14
N ALA A 270 1.81 11.05 -5.35
CA ALA A 270 1.39 10.54 -6.66
C ALA A 270 1.12 11.63 -7.72
N ASN A 271 0.74 12.83 -7.30
CA ASN A 271 0.44 13.96 -8.19
C ASN A 271 1.49 15.08 -8.10
N SER A 272 2.58 14.87 -7.37
CA SER A 272 3.65 15.86 -7.24
C SER A 272 4.65 15.71 -8.40
N THR A 273 5.00 16.85 -9.02
CA THR A 273 6.05 16.92 -10.05
C THR A 273 7.42 17.30 -9.48
N SER A 274 7.48 17.63 -8.20
CA SER A 274 8.69 18.11 -7.50
C SER A 274 9.18 17.16 -6.42
N SER A 275 8.53 16.00 -6.27
CA SER A 275 8.85 14.97 -5.30
C SER A 275 9.15 13.63 -6.00
N ASP A 276 9.25 12.56 -5.23
CA ASP A 276 9.49 11.19 -5.68
C ASP A 276 8.21 10.34 -5.54
N PRO A 277 7.30 10.39 -6.53
CA PRO A 277 6.07 9.60 -6.49
C PRO A 277 6.37 8.12 -6.38
N THR A 278 5.92 7.50 -5.29
CA THR A 278 6.27 6.12 -4.97
C THR A 278 5.03 5.29 -4.62
N VAL A 279 5.05 4.03 -4.98
CA VAL A 279 4.12 3.03 -4.45
C VAL A 279 4.89 1.91 -3.78
N LEU A 280 4.46 1.56 -2.57
CA LEU A 280 4.91 0.38 -1.85
C LEU A 280 3.75 -0.62 -1.81
N THR A 281 4.00 -1.89 -2.14
CA THR A 281 2.99 -2.95 -2.06
C THR A 281 3.63 -4.31 -1.84
N GLY A 282 2.81 -5.35 -1.66
CA GLY A 282 3.27 -6.71 -1.43
C GLY A 282 2.29 -7.53 -0.60
N SER A 283 2.81 -8.52 0.09
CA SER A 283 2.04 -9.37 0.99
C SER A 283 2.06 -8.90 2.46
N HIS A 284 2.99 -8.01 2.80
CA HIS A 284 3.34 -7.61 4.16
C HIS A 284 2.26 -6.74 4.81
N ASN A 285 1.54 -7.28 5.80
CA ASN A 285 0.70 -6.47 6.69
C ASN A 285 1.58 -5.61 7.61
N TRP A 286 1.12 -4.43 7.99
CA TRP A 286 1.85 -3.57 8.92
C TRP A 286 1.68 -4.08 10.36
N SER A 287 2.30 -5.23 10.63
CA SER A 287 2.15 -5.94 11.89
C SER A 287 3.46 -6.58 12.35
N ASN A 288 3.57 -6.77 13.65
CA ASN A 288 4.73 -7.45 14.26
C ASN A 288 4.92 -8.88 13.72
N ASN A 289 3.82 -9.58 13.40
CA ASN A 289 3.91 -10.94 12.89
C ASN A 289 4.47 -10.99 11.47
N ALA A 290 4.07 -10.04 10.61
CA ALA A 290 4.59 -9.93 9.27
C ALA A 290 6.07 -9.58 9.27
N GLU A 291 6.50 -8.65 10.15
CA GLU A 291 7.90 -8.23 10.24
C GLU A 291 8.83 -9.30 10.78
N ASN A 292 8.44 -10.00 11.85
CA ASN A 292 9.38 -10.78 12.64
C ASN A 292 9.24 -12.31 12.46
N ASN A 293 8.11 -12.78 11.91
CA ASN A 293 7.82 -14.21 11.94
C ASN A 293 7.43 -14.79 10.59
N SER A 294 6.69 -14.04 9.76
CA SER A 294 6.13 -14.55 8.50
C SER A 294 7.06 -14.28 7.32
N ASP A 295 7.02 -15.17 6.32
CA ASP A 295 7.72 -14.97 5.06
C ASP A 295 6.83 -14.09 4.15
N GLU A 296 7.24 -12.85 3.96
CA GLU A 296 6.51 -11.83 3.20
C GLU A 296 7.41 -11.19 2.15
N ASN A 297 6.83 -10.57 1.14
CA ASN A 297 7.55 -9.70 0.23
C ASN A 297 6.96 -8.29 0.24
N THR A 298 7.84 -7.31 0.05
CA THR A 298 7.50 -5.90 -0.17
C THR A 298 8.28 -5.40 -1.36
N ILE A 299 7.60 -4.66 -2.22
CA ILE A 299 8.19 -4.01 -3.38
C ILE A 299 7.86 -2.52 -3.33
N ILE A 300 8.86 -1.68 -3.59
CA ILE A 300 8.75 -0.23 -3.63
C ILE A 300 9.12 0.22 -5.04
N ILE A 301 8.24 0.98 -5.69
CA ILE A 301 8.40 1.41 -7.08
C ILE A 301 8.35 2.92 -7.14
N HIS A 302 9.45 3.55 -7.52
CA HIS A 302 9.59 4.98 -7.71
C HIS A 302 9.17 5.36 -9.13
N ASP A 303 7.85 5.53 -9.33
CA ASP A 303 7.28 5.83 -10.65
C ASP A 303 5.94 6.57 -10.54
N ALA A 304 5.89 7.77 -11.08
CA ALA A 304 4.72 8.63 -11.02
C ALA A 304 3.48 8.01 -11.71
N ILE A 305 3.65 7.22 -12.76
CA ILE A 305 2.54 6.57 -13.46
C ILE A 305 1.97 5.47 -12.57
N THR A 306 2.81 4.63 -12.01
CA THR A 306 2.38 3.54 -11.12
C THR A 306 1.72 4.10 -9.86
N ALA A 307 2.32 5.12 -9.22
CA ALA A 307 1.74 5.76 -8.05
C ALA A 307 0.36 6.37 -8.35
N ASN A 308 0.21 7.02 -9.50
CA ASN A 308 -1.08 7.60 -9.88
C ASN A 308 -2.14 6.55 -10.23
N ILE A 309 -1.77 5.41 -10.82
CA ILE A 309 -2.71 4.29 -11.05
C ILE A 309 -3.26 3.75 -9.71
N TYR A 310 -2.40 3.62 -8.70
CA TYR A 310 -2.83 3.23 -7.36
C TYR A 310 -3.70 4.30 -6.70
N LEU A 311 -3.39 5.58 -6.91
CA LEU A 311 -4.21 6.69 -6.41
C LEU A 311 -5.63 6.66 -6.99
N GLN A 312 -5.81 6.38 -8.29
CA GLN A 312 -7.12 6.26 -8.92
C GLN A 312 -7.97 5.13 -8.29
N GLU A 313 -7.33 4.04 -7.86
CA GLU A 313 -7.99 2.98 -7.10
C GLU A 313 -8.34 3.44 -5.69
N PHE A 314 -7.36 4.03 -4.97
CA PHE A 314 -7.56 4.55 -3.62
C PHE A 314 -8.70 5.58 -3.56
N GLU A 315 -8.74 6.55 -4.45
CA GLU A 315 -9.76 7.59 -4.49
C GLU A 315 -11.17 7.01 -4.72
N LYS A 316 -11.27 5.97 -5.53
CA LYS A 316 -12.54 5.27 -5.72
C LYS A 316 -13.00 4.60 -4.42
N ARG A 317 -12.12 3.90 -3.71
CA ARG A 317 -12.46 3.27 -2.41
C ARG A 317 -12.74 4.33 -1.36
N TRP A 318 -11.93 5.38 -1.34
CA TRP A 318 -12.10 6.51 -0.44
C TRP A 318 -13.48 7.13 -0.55
N CYS A 319 -13.89 7.43 -1.76
CA CYS A 319 -15.19 7.99 -2.06
C CYS A 319 -16.35 7.04 -1.66
N GLU A 320 -16.23 5.74 -1.92
CA GLU A 320 -17.28 4.75 -1.56
C GLU A 320 -17.52 4.65 -0.04
N LEU A 321 -16.53 5.02 0.77
CA LEU A 321 -16.63 5.04 2.23
C LEU A 321 -17.16 6.39 2.77
N GLU A 322 -17.46 7.36 1.92
CA GLU A 322 -18.13 8.59 2.36
C GLU A 322 -19.60 8.36 2.75
N ILE A 323 -20.08 9.15 3.71
CA ILE A 323 -21.49 9.15 4.07
C ILE A 323 -22.30 9.67 2.88
N GLY A 324 -23.02 8.78 2.22
CA GLY A 324 -23.79 9.09 1.00
C GLY A 324 -23.15 8.54 -0.28
N GLY A 325 -21.97 7.92 -0.18
CA GLY A 325 -21.25 7.31 -1.32
C GLY A 325 -20.69 8.34 -2.31
N CYS A 326 -20.05 7.83 -3.37
CA CYS A 326 -19.57 8.68 -4.46
C CYS A 326 -20.70 9.47 -5.08
N VAL A 327 -20.82 10.74 -4.77
CA VAL A 327 -21.63 11.65 -5.54
C VAL A 327 -20.86 11.97 -6.81
N THR A 328 -21.18 11.30 -7.92
CA THR A 328 -20.72 11.73 -9.25
C THR A 328 -21.40 13.06 -9.59
N THR A 329 -20.89 14.13 -9.04
CA THR A 329 -21.14 15.44 -9.63
C THR A 329 -20.12 15.59 -10.75
N GLU A 330 -20.59 15.53 -11.99
CA GLU A 330 -19.90 16.17 -13.09
C GLU A 330 -19.68 17.64 -12.69
N ILE A 331 -18.42 18.04 -12.54
CA ILE A 331 -17.88 19.27 -11.97
C ILE A 331 -17.53 19.06 -10.49
N SER A 332 -16.26 18.80 -10.20
CA SER A 332 -15.69 19.17 -8.91
C SER A 332 -15.81 20.70 -8.78
N GLU A 333 -16.88 21.17 -8.20
CA GLU A 333 -16.78 22.45 -7.53
C GLU A 333 -15.69 22.24 -6.49
N LEU A 334 -14.55 22.89 -6.70
CA LEU A 334 -13.60 23.17 -5.62
C LEU A 334 -14.47 23.67 -4.48
N ILE A 335 -14.65 22.87 -3.42
CA ILE A 335 -15.28 23.34 -2.20
C ILE A 335 -14.37 24.49 -1.78
N ASN A 336 -14.78 25.67 -2.13
CA ASN A 336 -14.06 26.87 -1.74
C ASN A 336 -14.34 27.01 -0.25
N ILE A 337 -13.48 26.36 0.56
CA ILE A 337 -13.58 26.45 2.01
C ILE A 337 -13.35 27.91 2.36
N GLU A 338 -14.42 28.68 2.43
CA GLU A 338 -14.37 30.09 2.82
C GLU A 338 -14.07 30.17 4.32
N ILE A 339 -12.78 30.17 4.61
CA ILE A 339 -12.26 30.47 5.95
C ILE A 339 -11.58 31.83 5.92
N SER A 340 -12.07 32.73 6.72
CA SER A 340 -11.46 34.02 6.90
C SER A 340 -10.66 34.09 8.21
N VAL A 341 -9.47 34.68 8.13
CA VAL A 341 -8.56 34.89 9.25
C VAL A 341 -8.41 36.40 9.45
N PHE A 342 -8.87 36.90 10.62
CA PHE A 342 -8.90 38.34 10.88
C PHE A 342 -8.70 38.69 12.36
N PRO A 343 -8.19 39.93 12.66
CA PRO A 343 -7.56 40.82 11.72
C PRO A 343 -6.27 40.19 11.16
N ASN A 344 -5.91 40.50 9.92
CA ASN A 344 -4.69 40.05 9.30
C ASN A 344 -4.13 41.16 8.39
N PRO A 345 -3.10 41.93 8.80
CA PRO A 345 -2.28 41.75 10.00
C PRO A 345 -3.01 41.96 11.33
N SER A 346 -2.46 41.37 12.41
CA SER A 346 -2.99 41.34 13.75
C SER A 346 -1.99 41.89 14.77
N ALA A 347 -2.47 42.45 15.88
CA ALA A 347 -1.63 42.83 17.03
C ALA A 347 -1.43 41.67 18.04
N GLY A 348 -1.60 40.40 17.60
CA GLY A 348 -1.40 39.19 18.40
C GLY A 348 -2.62 38.28 18.45
N ILE A 349 -3.84 38.82 18.45
CA ILE A 349 -5.06 38.00 18.50
C ILE A 349 -5.62 37.82 17.08
N ILE A 350 -5.82 36.57 16.68
CA ILE A 350 -6.34 36.17 15.38
C ILE A 350 -7.62 35.39 15.59
N ASN A 351 -8.68 35.75 14.86
CA ASN A 351 -9.93 35.03 14.83
C ASN A 351 -10.11 34.32 13.49
N ILE A 352 -10.67 33.14 13.54
CA ILE A 352 -10.94 32.28 12.38
C ILE A 352 -12.46 32.14 12.29
N ASN A 353 -13.02 32.54 11.14
CA ASN A 353 -14.44 32.37 10.86
C ASN A 353 -14.64 31.43 9.68
N SER A 354 -15.53 30.46 9.87
CA SER A 354 -15.88 29.43 8.89
C SER A 354 -17.34 29.04 9.08
N ASP A 355 -18.03 28.75 7.98
CA ASP A 355 -19.35 28.13 8.02
C ASP A 355 -19.27 26.61 8.31
N LEU A 356 -18.06 26.03 8.21
CA LEU A 356 -17.78 24.64 8.51
C LEU A 356 -17.37 24.47 9.96
N LYS A 357 -17.63 23.30 10.51
CA LYS A 357 -17.11 22.92 11.83
C LYS A 357 -15.60 22.76 11.77
N ILE A 358 -14.88 23.61 12.50
CA ILE A 358 -13.43 23.47 12.68
C ILE A 358 -13.19 22.41 13.75
N ASN A 359 -12.45 21.38 13.40
CA ASN A 359 -12.09 20.30 14.31
C ASN A 359 -10.74 20.60 15.02
N GLN A 360 -9.79 21.18 14.27
CA GLN A 360 -8.44 21.43 14.78
C GLN A 360 -7.76 22.52 13.97
N ILE A 361 -6.85 23.26 14.60
CA ILE A 361 -5.99 24.25 13.97
C ILE A 361 -4.56 24.01 14.45
N ASN A 362 -3.66 23.76 13.52
CA ASN A 362 -2.24 23.64 13.77
C ASN A 362 -1.53 24.92 13.35
N LEU A 363 -0.71 25.47 14.25
CA LEU A 363 0.06 26.70 14.03
C LEU A 363 1.50 26.36 13.67
N TYR A 364 2.00 26.99 12.61
CA TYR A 364 3.38 26.84 12.12
C TYR A 364 4.06 28.18 11.97
N SER A 365 5.38 28.23 12.18
CA SER A 365 6.23 29.36 11.84
C SER A 365 6.46 29.49 10.33
N VAL A 366 7.07 30.60 9.91
CA VAL A 366 7.34 30.87 8.48
C VAL A 366 8.25 29.83 7.81
N ASP A 367 9.09 29.17 8.58
CA ASP A 367 10.00 28.10 8.16
C ASP A 367 9.37 26.68 8.26
N GLY A 368 8.06 26.62 8.46
CA GLY A 368 7.30 25.35 8.48
C GLY A 368 7.38 24.57 9.79
N LYS A 369 8.05 25.11 10.82
CA LYS A 369 8.14 24.43 12.11
C LYS A 369 6.81 24.48 12.86
N TYR A 370 6.33 23.31 13.28
CA TYR A 370 5.14 23.17 14.14
C TYR A 370 5.33 23.87 15.48
N LEU A 371 4.35 24.65 15.93
CA LEU A 371 4.39 25.42 17.15
C LEU A 371 3.35 24.97 18.18
N SER A 372 2.11 24.78 17.76
CA SER A 372 1.01 24.38 18.67
C SER A 372 -0.23 23.92 17.91
N THR A 373 -1.14 23.23 18.61
CA THR A 373 -2.48 22.90 18.14
C THR A 373 -3.53 23.48 19.05
N THR A 374 -4.73 23.78 18.50
CA THR A 374 -5.90 24.25 19.25
C THR A 374 -7.18 23.91 18.51
N GLU A 375 -8.29 23.75 19.25
CA GLU A 375 -9.65 23.71 18.73
C GLU A 375 -10.33 25.09 18.78
N SER A 376 -9.67 26.06 19.42
CA SER A 376 -10.20 27.42 19.55
C SER A 376 -10.10 28.19 18.25
N THR A 377 -11.19 28.80 17.81
CA THR A 377 -11.24 29.73 16.68
C THR A 377 -10.62 31.10 16.97
N THR A 378 -10.11 31.32 18.18
CA THR A 378 -9.34 32.51 18.56
C THR A 378 -7.96 32.07 19.05
N ILE A 379 -6.91 32.57 18.41
CA ILE A 379 -5.52 32.22 18.69
C ILE A 379 -4.78 33.50 19.12
N ASP A 380 -4.05 33.41 20.24
CA ASP A 380 -3.17 34.46 20.74
C ASP A 380 -1.72 34.09 20.41
N ILE A 381 -1.05 34.93 19.62
CA ILE A 381 0.34 34.76 19.19
C ILE A 381 1.17 35.95 19.68
N ALA A 382 1.94 35.74 20.71
CA ALA A 382 2.69 36.79 21.39
C ALA A 382 3.90 37.33 20.58
N ILE A 383 4.42 36.57 19.64
CA ILE A 383 5.64 36.90 18.87
C ILE A 383 5.24 37.45 17.50
N LYS A 384 5.81 38.58 17.11
CA LYS A 384 5.63 39.18 15.77
C LYS A 384 6.24 38.29 14.70
N GLY A 385 5.53 38.12 13.59
CA GLY A 385 6.01 37.28 12.49
C GLY A 385 4.93 36.87 11.50
N ILE A 386 5.34 36.02 10.57
CA ILE A 386 4.42 35.36 9.63
C ILE A 386 4.23 33.93 10.12
N TYR A 387 2.97 33.51 10.10
CA TYR A 387 2.55 32.19 10.55
C TYR A 387 1.66 31.54 9.51
N PHE A 388 1.60 30.22 9.53
CA PHE A 388 0.65 29.43 8.75
C PHE A 388 -0.26 28.64 9.70
N LEU A 389 -1.54 28.64 9.37
CA LEU A 389 -2.60 27.94 10.10
C LEU A 389 -3.10 26.81 9.20
N LYS A 390 -2.78 25.55 9.52
CA LYS A 390 -3.41 24.36 8.92
C LYS A 390 -4.72 24.15 9.66
N ILE A 391 -5.85 24.38 8.99
CA ILE A 391 -7.19 24.35 9.57
C ILE A 391 -7.90 23.12 9.07
N ILE A 392 -8.26 22.22 9.97
CA ILE A 392 -8.93 20.95 9.72
C ILE A 392 -10.41 21.12 10.04
N THR A 393 -11.27 20.85 9.06
CA THR A 393 -12.72 20.94 9.20
C THR A 393 -13.37 19.58 8.97
N ASP A 394 -14.69 19.49 9.17
CA ASP A 394 -15.49 18.31 8.82
C ASP A 394 -15.64 18.06 7.31
N LYS A 395 -15.10 18.95 6.46
CA LYS A 395 -15.15 18.86 4.97
C LYS A 395 -13.79 18.87 4.30
N GLY A 396 -12.70 18.89 5.06
CA GLY A 396 -11.34 18.89 4.53
C GLY A 396 -10.42 19.87 5.22
N THR A 397 -9.21 19.98 4.71
CA THR A 397 -8.13 20.79 5.28
C THR A 397 -7.80 21.98 4.39
N THR A 398 -7.50 23.12 4.99
CA THR A 398 -7.01 24.31 4.27
C THR A 398 -5.92 25.00 5.05
N VAL A 399 -5.06 25.76 4.35
CA VAL A 399 -4.00 26.56 4.96
C VAL A 399 -4.28 28.05 4.77
N ARG A 400 -4.06 28.81 5.83
CA ARG A 400 -4.19 30.29 5.79
C ARG A 400 -2.97 30.93 6.39
N LYS A 401 -2.49 32.00 5.74
CA LYS A 401 -1.40 32.84 6.24
C LYS A 401 -1.93 33.85 7.25
N ALA A 402 -1.22 33.99 8.38
CA ALA A 402 -1.46 35.01 9.37
C ALA A 402 -0.21 35.88 9.59
N ILE A 403 -0.41 37.18 9.79
CA ILE A 403 0.67 38.15 10.03
C ILE A 403 0.40 38.81 11.39
N VAL A 404 1.39 38.77 12.30
CA VAL A 404 1.36 39.44 13.59
C VAL A 404 2.39 40.57 13.59
N GLU A 405 1.94 41.82 13.86
CA GLU A 405 2.74 43.04 13.84
C GLU A 405 2.86 43.72 15.23
#